data_83b7b03763a6d49779c99052629c5b6c
#
_entry.id   83b7b03763a6d49779c99052629c5b6c
#
_cell.length_a   1.000
_cell.length_b   1.000
_cell.length_c   1.000
_cell.angle_alpha   90.00
_cell.angle_beta   90.00
_cell.angle_gamma   90.00
#
_symmetry.space_group_name_H-M   'P 1'
#
loop_
_entity.id
_entity.type
_entity.pdbx_description
1 polymer ?
#
loop_
_entity_poly.entity_id
_entity_poly.type
_entity_poly.pdbx_seq_one_letter_code
_entity_poly.pdbx_strand_id
1 'polypeptide(L)'
;VTAVEKLAQQEGQTGLPHPKIPLPRDLYGHGRDNSAGLDLANEHRLASLSSALLNSALQKWQSLPMLEQPVAAGEMSPVINPAEPKDIVGYVREATPREVEQALESAVNNAPIWFATPPAERAAILHRAAVLMESQMQQLIGILVREAGKTFSNAIAEVREAVDFLHYYAGQVRDDFANETHRPLGPVVCISPWNFPLAIFTGQIAAALAAGNSVLAKPAEQTPLIAAQGIAILLEAGVPPGVVQLLPGQGETVGAQLTGDDRVRGVMFTGSTEVATLLQRNIASRLDAQGRPIPLIAETGGMNAMIVDSSALTEQVVIDVLASAFDSAGQRCSALRVLCLQDEIADHTLKMLRGAMAECRMGNPGRLTTDIGPVIDSEAKANIERHIQTMRSKGRPVFQAVRENSEDAREWQSGTFV
;
A
#
# COMPACT_ATOMS: atom_id res chain seq x y z
N VAL A 1 -21.18 24.78 34.77
CA VAL A 1 -20.98 23.70 33.79
C VAL A 1 -21.36 22.40 34.50
N THR A 2 -22.46 21.78 34.09
CA THR A 2 -22.87 20.48 34.63
C THR A 2 -21.86 19.45 34.12
N ALA A 3 -21.33 18.64 35.01
CA ALA A 3 -20.40 17.59 34.61
C ALA A 3 -21.10 16.63 33.61
N VAL A 4 -20.43 16.33 32.53
CA VAL A 4 -20.97 15.48 31.42
C VAL A 4 -21.50 14.15 31.97
N GLU A 5 -20.81 13.55 32.97
CA GLU A 5 -21.24 12.33 33.65
C GLU A 5 -22.61 12.45 34.32
N LYS A 6 -22.87 13.59 34.97
CA LYS A 6 -24.18 13.81 35.61
C LYS A 6 -25.29 13.97 34.61
N LEU A 7 -24.98 14.59 33.47
CA LEU A 7 -25.94 14.74 32.38
C LEU A 7 -26.28 13.38 31.77
N ALA A 8 -25.26 12.58 31.46
CA ALA A 8 -25.42 11.23 30.92
C ALA A 8 -26.19 10.31 31.89
N GLN A 9 -25.94 10.41 33.22
CA GLN A 9 -26.70 9.67 34.23
C GLN A 9 -28.16 10.09 34.27
N GLN A 10 -28.45 11.41 34.19
CA GLN A 10 -29.82 11.92 34.18
C GLN A 10 -30.61 11.50 32.93
N GLU A 11 -29.93 11.37 31.82
CA GLU A 11 -30.51 10.94 30.53
C GLU A 11 -30.54 9.41 30.36
N GLY A 12 -30.02 8.64 31.34
CA GLY A 12 -29.92 7.16 31.26
C GLY A 12 -28.94 6.68 30.18
N GLN A 13 -27.97 7.51 29.77
CA GLN A 13 -27.08 7.28 28.67
C GLN A 13 -25.62 6.98 29.07
N THR A 14 -25.39 6.71 30.35
CA THR A 14 -24.05 6.39 30.85
C THR A 14 -23.48 5.16 30.13
N GLY A 15 -22.33 5.32 29.51
CA GLY A 15 -21.65 4.26 28.78
C GLY A 15 -22.17 4.01 27.35
N LEU A 16 -23.17 4.77 26.90
CA LEU A 16 -23.64 4.71 25.51
C LEU A 16 -22.91 5.72 24.63
N PRO A 17 -22.75 5.45 23.33
CA PRO A 17 -22.23 6.43 22.36
C PRO A 17 -23.09 7.70 22.33
N HIS A 18 -22.45 8.84 22.08
CA HIS A 18 -23.17 10.10 21.96
C HIS A 18 -24.11 10.07 20.73
N PRO A 19 -25.41 10.38 20.86
CA PRO A 19 -26.39 10.16 19.79
C PRO A 19 -26.20 11.03 18.54
N LYS A 20 -25.40 12.11 18.63
CA LYS A 20 -25.11 13.03 17.51
C LYS A 20 -23.68 12.92 16.99
N ILE A 21 -22.85 12.04 17.55
CA ILE A 21 -21.49 11.79 17.08
C ILE A 21 -21.49 10.39 16.50
N PRO A 22 -21.25 10.23 15.19
CA PRO A 22 -21.22 8.90 14.59
C PRO A 22 -20.08 8.06 15.19
N LEU A 23 -20.29 6.77 15.27
CA LEU A 23 -19.19 5.83 15.57
C LEU A 23 -18.17 5.88 14.44
N PRO A 24 -16.90 5.54 14.69
CA PRO A 24 -15.88 5.52 13.63
C PRO A 24 -16.28 4.74 12.38
N ARG A 25 -16.98 3.63 12.55
CA ARG A 25 -17.50 2.82 11.44
C ARG A 25 -18.50 3.57 10.58
N ASP A 26 -19.34 4.39 11.21
CA ASP A 26 -20.48 5.08 10.58
C ASP A 26 -20.11 6.51 10.11
N LEU A 27 -18.81 6.82 10.05
CA LEU A 27 -18.29 8.17 9.73
C LEU A 27 -18.84 8.71 8.39
N TYR A 28 -19.01 7.84 7.41
CA TYR A 28 -19.51 8.20 6.07
C TYR A 28 -21.03 7.98 5.92
N GLY A 29 -21.77 7.79 7.02
CA GLY A 29 -23.20 7.58 7.04
C GLY A 29 -23.62 6.33 6.25
N HIS A 30 -24.64 6.47 5.39
CA HIS A 30 -25.15 5.35 4.59
C HIS A 30 -24.37 5.08 3.30
N GLY A 31 -23.39 5.91 2.98
CA GLY A 31 -22.64 5.76 1.73
C GLY A 31 -21.70 4.56 1.73
N ARG A 32 -20.96 4.39 2.81
CA ARG A 32 -20.04 3.26 2.99
C ARG A 32 -19.63 3.12 4.45
N ASP A 33 -19.22 1.93 4.85
CA ASP A 33 -18.55 1.70 6.13
C ASP A 33 -17.13 2.30 6.10
N ASN A 34 -16.65 2.80 7.22
CA ASN A 34 -15.26 3.15 7.42
C ASN A 34 -14.52 1.93 7.99
N SER A 35 -13.30 1.69 7.54
CA SER A 35 -12.47 0.57 8.00
C SER A 35 -12.21 0.61 9.51
N ALA A 36 -12.21 -0.54 10.16
CA ALA A 36 -11.83 -0.65 11.56
C ALA A 36 -10.32 -0.47 11.73
N GLY A 37 -9.94 0.27 12.77
CA GLY A 37 -8.55 0.37 13.22
C GLY A 37 -8.21 -0.68 14.29
N LEU A 38 -6.94 -0.69 14.70
CA LEU A 38 -6.46 -1.46 15.83
C LEU A 38 -5.86 -0.51 16.86
N ASP A 39 -6.45 -0.47 18.05
CA ASP A 39 -5.94 0.34 19.18
C ASP A 39 -4.76 -0.38 19.83
N LEU A 40 -3.54 0.09 19.54
CA LEU A 40 -2.30 -0.44 20.10
C LEU A 40 -2.08 -0.06 21.58
N ALA A 41 -2.87 0.87 22.14
CA ALA A 41 -2.84 1.19 23.56
C ALA A 41 -3.70 0.20 24.39
N ASN A 42 -4.57 -0.58 23.75
CA ASN A 42 -5.38 -1.60 24.39
C ASN A 42 -4.58 -2.90 24.57
N GLU A 43 -4.27 -3.26 25.83
CA GLU A 43 -3.43 -4.42 26.16
C GLU A 43 -3.99 -5.75 25.62
N HIS A 44 -5.31 -5.94 25.62
CA HIS A 44 -5.94 -7.17 25.07
C HIS A 44 -5.78 -7.25 23.55
N ARG A 45 -5.94 -6.11 22.85
CA ARG A 45 -5.72 -6.05 21.39
C ARG A 45 -4.26 -6.26 21.04
N LEU A 46 -3.36 -5.68 21.82
CA LEU A 46 -1.92 -5.85 21.66
C LEU A 46 -1.49 -7.30 21.90
N ALA A 47 -2.00 -7.96 22.94
CA ALA A 47 -1.73 -9.38 23.20
C ALA A 47 -2.23 -10.29 22.07
N SER A 48 -3.43 -10.02 21.54
CA SER A 48 -3.98 -10.73 20.38
C SER A 48 -3.09 -10.54 19.14
N LEU A 49 -2.69 -9.31 18.84
CA LEU A 49 -1.78 -9.00 17.74
C LEU A 49 -0.44 -9.73 17.90
N SER A 50 0.17 -9.67 19.09
CA SER A 50 1.43 -10.36 19.36
C SER A 50 1.34 -11.86 19.08
N SER A 51 0.25 -12.51 19.53
CA SER A 51 0.02 -13.93 19.26
C SER A 51 -0.16 -14.23 17.76
N ALA A 52 -0.88 -13.37 17.03
CA ALA A 52 -1.07 -13.50 15.59
C ALA A 52 0.24 -13.33 14.83
N LEU A 53 1.09 -12.39 15.24
CA LEU A 53 2.40 -12.15 14.64
C LEU A 53 3.34 -13.34 14.83
N LEU A 54 3.39 -13.93 16.03
CA LEU A 54 4.17 -15.13 16.31
C LEU A 54 3.71 -16.30 15.42
N ASN A 55 2.41 -16.50 15.29
CA ASN A 55 1.86 -17.54 14.42
C ASN A 55 2.15 -17.26 12.94
N SER A 56 2.03 -16.02 12.49
CA SER A 56 2.37 -15.60 11.12
C SER A 56 3.85 -15.82 10.80
N ALA A 57 4.74 -15.61 11.78
CA ALA A 57 6.18 -15.83 11.60
C ALA A 57 6.56 -17.31 11.42
N LEU A 58 5.73 -18.22 11.88
CA LEU A 58 5.92 -19.68 11.69
C LEU A 58 5.42 -20.18 10.32
N GLN A 59 4.60 -19.40 9.63
CA GLN A 59 4.09 -19.75 8.32
C GLN A 59 5.14 -19.51 7.25
N LYS A 60 5.19 -20.41 6.27
CA LYS A 60 6.00 -20.23 5.05
C LYS A 60 5.10 -19.64 3.97
N TRP A 61 5.11 -18.33 3.86
CA TRP A 61 4.34 -17.61 2.87
C TRP A 61 4.84 -17.92 1.46
N GLN A 62 3.93 -17.97 0.51
CA GLN A 62 4.27 -18.22 -0.89
C GLN A 62 3.48 -17.28 -1.80
N SER A 63 4.15 -16.79 -2.83
CA SER A 63 3.54 -16.11 -3.96
C SER A 63 3.85 -16.86 -5.24
N LEU A 64 2.82 -17.41 -5.84
CA LEU A 64 2.87 -18.09 -7.13
C LEU A 64 1.97 -17.34 -8.11
N PRO A 65 2.14 -17.49 -9.43
CA PRO A 65 1.10 -17.06 -10.36
C PRO A 65 -0.23 -17.71 -9.99
N MET A 66 -1.26 -16.87 -9.83
CA MET A 66 -2.62 -17.32 -9.53
C MET A 66 -3.46 -17.10 -10.78
N LEU A 67 -3.62 -18.16 -11.56
CA LEU A 67 -4.27 -18.16 -12.85
C LEU A 67 -5.55 -19.02 -12.80
N GLU A 68 -6.39 -18.89 -13.84
CA GLU A 68 -7.55 -19.74 -14.01
C GLU A 68 -7.15 -21.23 -14.14
N GLN A 69 -6.06 -21.47 -14.86
CA GLN A 69 -5.49 -22.81 -15.03
C GLN A 69 -4.42 -23.08 -13.98
N PRO A 70 -4.27 -24.33 -13.51
CA PRO A 70 -3.20 -24.69 -12.61
C PRO A 70 -1.82 -24.38 -13.17
N VAL A 71 -0.96 -23.82 -12.32
CA VAL A 71 0.41 -23.49 -12.67
C VAL A 71 1.36 -24.63 -12.36
N ALA A 72 2.40 -24.82 -13.18
CA ALA A 72 3.42 -25.83 -12.94
C ALA A 72 4.30 -25.48 -11.73
N ALA A 73 4.92 -26.50 -11.14
CA ALA A 73 6.01 -26.26 -10.18
C ALA A 73 7.20 -25.60 -10.87
N GLY A 74 7.94 -24.77 -10.13
CA GLY A 74 9.10 -24.06 -10.66
C GLY A 74 10.05 -23.63 -9.55
N GLU A 75 11.13 -23.00 -9.91
CA GLU A 75 12.13 -22.47 -8.98
C GLU A 75 11.54 -21.36 -8.13
N MET A 76 11.83 -21.41 -6.82
CA MET A 76 11.36 -20.45 -5.82
C MET A 76 12.52 -19.59 -5.34
N SER A 77 12.32 -18.28 -5.34
CA SER A 77 13.26 -17.32 -4.77
C SER A 77 12.82 -16.87 -3.39
N PRO A 78 13.75 -16.66 -2.42
CA PRO A 78 13.38 -16.19 -1.09
C PRO A 78 12.96 -14.71 -1.12
N VAL A 79 11.95 -14.39 -0.32
CA VAL A 79 11.56 -13.01 0.01
C VAL A 79 12.10 -12.72 1.41
N ILE A 80 12.94 -11.69 1.52
CA ILE A 80 13.78 -11.42 2.70
C ILE A 80 13.25 -10.19 3.43
N ASN A 81 13.29 -10.25 4.77
CA ASN A 81 12.96 -9.12 5.62
C ASN A 81 14.04 -8.03 5.52
N PRO A 82 13.72 -6.79 5.10
CA PRO A 82 14.70 -5.71 4.96
C PRO A 82 15.34 -5.28 6.29
N ALA A 83 14.66 -5.49 7.42
CA ALA A 83 15.21 -5.22 8.75
C ALA A 83 16.19 -6.30 9.23
N GLU A 84 16.00 -7.55 8.78
CA GLU A 84 16.76 -8.70 9.22
C GLU A 84 17.02 -9.68 8.06
N PRO A 85 18.10 -9.54 7.31
CA PRO A 85 18.37 -10.34 6.10
C PRO A 85 18.45 -11.87 6.30
N LYS A 86 18.55 -12.33 7.55
CA LYS A 86 18.49 -13.75 7.88
C LYS A 86 17.08 -14.29 8.01
N ASP A 87 16.08 -13.40 8.14
CA ASP A 87 14.68 -13.76 8.22
C ASP A 87 14.09 -13.89 6.80
N ILE A 88 13.86 -15.13 6.39
CA ILE A 88 13.15 -15.44 5.15
C ILE A 88 11.65 -15.42 5.46
N VAL A 89 10.95 -14.41 4.94
CA VAL A 89 9.51 -14.22 5.15
C VAL A 89 8.71 -15.27 4.40
N GLY A 90 9.16 -15.63 3.20
CA GLY A 90 8.50 -16.60 2.34
C GLY A 90 9.25 -16.78 1.03
N TYR A 91 8.55 -17.29 0.03
CA TYR A 91 9.12 -17.60 -1.28
C TYR A 91 8.20 -17.13 -2.40
N VAL A 92 8.80 -16.69 -3.49
CA VAL A 92 8.09 -16.28 -4.72
C VAL A 92 8.55 -17.13 -5.89
N ARG A 93 7.61 -17.49 -6.76
CA ARG A 93 7.88 -18.00 -8.10
C ARG A 93 7.35 -17.01 -9.13
N GLU A 94 8.21 -16.56 -10.01
CA GLU A 94 7.82 -15.65 -11.08
C GLU A 94 7.00 -16.36 -12.16
N ALA A 95 6.14 -15.60 -12.83
CA ALA A 95 5.38 -16.09 -13.96
C ALA A 95 6.30 -16.30 -15.17
N THR A 96 6.14 -17.45 -15.83
CA THR A 96 6.81 -17.73 -17.09
C THR A 96 6.14 -16.99 -18.26
N PRO A 97 6.82 -16.75 -19.38
CA PRO A 97 6.20 -16.15 -20.55
C PRO A 97 4.96 -16.90 -21.06
N ARG A 98 4.93 -18.22 -20.90
CA ARG A 98 3.77 -19.05 -21.26
C ARG A 98 2.59 -18.80 -20.31
N GLU A 99 2.85 -18.64 -19.02
CA GLU A 99 1.80 -18.34 -18.03
C GLU A 99 1.24 -16.93 -18.23
N VAL A 100 2.08 -15.97 -18.62
CA VAL A 100 1.61 -14.62 -19.00
C VAL A 100 0.69 -14.70 -20.22
N GLU A 101 1.04 -15.51 -21.23
CA GLU A 101 0.19 -15.74 -22.40
C GLU A 101 -1.16 -16.36 -22.02
N GLN A 102 -1.15 -17.40 -21.19
CA GLN A 102 -2.37 -18.03 -20.66
C GLN A 102 -3.24 -17.05 -19.87
N ALA A 103 -2.63 -16.18 -19.05
CA ALA A 103 -3.35 -15.17 -18.30
C ALA A 103 -4.02 -14.13 -19.23
N LEU A 104 -3.35 -13.71 -20.30
CA LEU A 104 -3.89 -12.80 -21.30
C LEU A 104 -5.09 -13.42 -22.03
N GLU A 105 -4.98 -14.67 -22.47
CA GLU A 105 -6.09 -15.40 -23.10
C GLU A 105 -7.30 -15.52 -22.15
N SER A 106 -7.04 -15.93 -20.90
CA SER A 106 -8.07 -16.06 -19.89
C SER A 106 -8.75 -14.71 -19.59
N ALA A 107 -7.97 -13.63 -19.43
CA ALA A 107 -8.52 -12.29 -19.19
C ALA A 107 -9.45 -11.81 -20.30
N VAL A 108 -9.09 -12.08 -21.58
CA VAL A 108 -9.96 -11.76 -22.73
C VAL A 108 -11.25 -12.57 -22.71
N ASN A 109 -11.17 -13.88 -22.45
CA ASN A 109 -12.33 -14.76 -22.45
C ASN A 109 -13.29 -14.46 -21.29
N ASN A 110 -12.77 -14.06 -20.13
CA ASN A 110 -13.58 -13.78 -18.94
C ASN A 110 -14.08 -12.34 -18.85
N ALA A 111 -13.51 -11.38 -19.59
CA ALA A 111 -13.94 -9.98 -19.56
C ALA A 111 -15.44 -9.80 -19.89
N PRO A 112 -16.03 -10.40 -20.96
CA PRO A 112 -17.45 -10.26 -21.23
C PRO A 112 -18.35 -10.91 -20.17
N ILE A 113 -17.89 -12.01 -19.57
CA ILE A 113 -18.62 -12.72 -18.50
C ILE A 113 -18.69 -11.83 -17.25
N TRP A 114 -17.57 -11.25 -16.85
CA TRP A 114 -17.51 -10.33 -15.71
C TRP A 114 -18.31 -9.05 -15.95
N PHE A 115 -18.25 -8.50 -17.15
CA PHE A 115 -19.07 -7.34 -17.51
C PHE A 115 -20.57 -7.65 -17.43
N ALA A 116 -21.01 -8.86 -17.81
CA ALA A 116 -22.39 -9.27 -17.72
C ALA A 116 -22.90 -9.38 -16.26
N THR A 117 -21.98 -9.54 -15.29
CA THR A 117 -22.33 -9.53 -13.86
C THR A 117 -22.90 -8.15 -13.50
N PRO A 118 -24.10 -8.09 -12.87
CA PRO A 118 -24.71 -6.81 -12.50
C PRO A 118 -23.81 -5.94 -11.62
N PRO A 119 -23.84 -4.61 -11.76
CA PRO A 119 -23.03 -3.71 -10.92
C PRO A 119 -23.22 -3.93 -9.42
N ALA A 120 -24.46 -4.15 -8.98
CA ALA A 120 -24.78 -4.44 -7.58
C ALA A 120 -24.13 -5.75 -7.06
N GLU A 121 -23.99 -6.77 -7.92
CA GLU A 121 -23.33 -8.01 -7.56
C GLU A 121 -21.80 -7.84 -7.49
N ARG A 122 -21.20 -7.10 -8.45
CA ARG A 122 -19.78 -6.72 -8.37
C ARG A 122 -19.50 -5.94 -7.09
N ALA A 123 -20.36 -4.99 -6.73
CA ALA A 123 -20.28 -4.24 -5.47
C ALA A 123 -20.34 -5.16 -4.24
N ALA A 124 -21.27 -6.11 -4.22
CA ALA A 124 -21.41 -7.07 -3.11
C ALA A 124 -20.17 -7.96 -2.95
N ILE A 125 -19.53 -8.36 -4.05
CA ILE A 125 -18.27 -9.13 -4.02
C ILE A 125 -17.16 -8.29 -3.40
N LEU A 126 -16.97 -7.03 -3.85
CA LEU A 126 -15.95 -6.14 -3.29
C LEU A 126 -16.19 -5.83 -1.81
N HIS A 127 -17.45 -5.67 -1.41
CA HIS A 127 -17.80 -5.49 0.00
C HIS A 127 -17.45 -6.73 0.84
N ARG A 128 -17.70 -7.96 0.35
CA ARG A 128 -17.25 -9.18 1.02
C ARG A 128 -15.73 -9.25 1.12
N ALA A 129 -15.02 -8.84 0.08
CA ALA A 129 -13.55 -8.77 0.11
C ALA A 129 -13.05 -7.80 1.20
N ALA A 130 -13.71 -6.65 1.37
CA ALA A 130 -13.40 -5.70 2.44
C ALA A 130 -13.57 -6.33 3.83
N VAL A 131 -14.69 -7.01 4.07
CA VAL A 131 -14.97 -7.70 5.34
C VAL A 131 -13.95 -8.82 5.61
N LEU A 132 -13.59 -9.61 4.60
CA LEU A 132 -12.58 -10.67 4.72
C LEU A 132 -11.20 -10.09 5.02
N MET A 133 -10.81 -9.01 4.33
CA MET A 133 -9.53 -8.33 4.55
C MET A 133 -9.43 -7.76 5.96
N GLU A 134 -10.48 -7.12 6.44
CA GLU A 134 -10.54 -6.59 7.81
C GLU A 134 -10.46 -7.72 8.86
N SER A 135 -11.15 -8.84 8.63
CA SER A 135 -11.09 -10.00 9.53
C SER A 135 -9.70 -10.65 9.61
N GLN A 136 -8.90 -10.54 8.54
CA GLN A 136 -7.54 -11.06 8.45
C GLN A 136 -6.46 -10.01 8.76
N MET A 137 -6.84 -8.82 9.26
CA MET A 137 -5.95 -7.68 9.48
C MET A 137 -4.66 -8.03 10.22
N GLN A 138 -4.73 -8.78 11.33
CA GLN A 138 -3.55 -9.10 12.14
C GLN A 138 -2.53 -9.97 11.37
N GLN A 139 -3.00 -10.88 10.54
CA GLN A 139 -2.15 -11.71 9.67
C GLN A 139 -1.48 -10.86 8.58
N LEU A 140 -2.24 -9.97 7.93
CA LEU A 140 -1.73 -9.05 6.90
C LEU A 140 -0.70 -8.09 7.47
N ILE A 141 -0.92 -7.56 8.69
CA ILE A 141 0.07 -6.75 9.42
C ILE A 141 1.38 -7.52 9.60
N GLY A 142 1.31 -8.81 9.97
CA GLY A 142 2.51 -9.63 10.15
C GLY A 142 3.37 -9.75 8.88
N ILE A 143 2.73 -9.88 7.73
CA ILE A 143 3.42 -9.91 6.43
C ILE A 143 3.99 -8.52 6.11
N LEU A 144 3.20 -7.45 6.20
CA LEU A 144 3.61 -6.08 5.89
C LEU A 144 4.81 -5.62 6.71
N VAL A 145 4.85 -5.96 8.00
CA VAL A 145 5.97 -5.63 8.89
C VAL A 145 7.26 -6.31 8.43
N ARG A 146 7.18 -7.60 8.07
CA ARG A 146 8.38 -8.38 7.70
C ARG A 146 8.79 -8.22 6.24
N GLU A 147 7.84 -8.19 5.30
CA GLU A 147 8.13 -8.11 3.87
C GLU A 147 8.45 -6.68 3.42
N ALA A 148 7.67 -5.70 3.88
CA ALA A 148 7.78 -4.32 3.45
C ALA A 148 8.50 -3.39 4.46
N GLY A 149 8.93 -3.92 5.61
CA GLY A 149 9.60 -3.13 6.64
C GLY A 149 8.72 -2.06 7.30
N LYS A 150 7.40 -2.24 7.30
CA LYS A 150 6.45 -1.26 7.83
C LYS A 150 6.33 -1.34 9.35
N THR A 151 6.31 -0.18 10.03
CA THR A 151 5.93 -0.12 11.45
C THR A 151 4.47 -0.56 11.64
N PHE A 152 4.08 -0.88 12.88
CA PHE A 152 2.70 -1.30 13.15
C PHE A 152 1.67 -0.26 12.75
N SER A 153 1.93 1.03 13.03
CA SER A 153 1.04 2.12 12.63
C SER A 153 0.87 2.19 11.11
N ASN A 154 1.97 2.06 10.36
CA ASN A 154 1.93 2.06 8.90
C ASN A 154 1.24 0.81 8.34
N ALA A 155 1.48 -0.37 8.92
CA ALA A 155 0.84 -1.60 8.48
C ALA A 155 -0.68 -1.61 8.76
N ILE A 156 -1.12 -1.06 9.90
CA ILE A 156 -2.54 -0.87 10.20
C ILE A 156 -3.18 0.11 9.20
N ALA A 157 -2.53 1.25 8.94
CA ALA A 157 -3.01 2.22 7.97
C ALA A 157 -3.14 1.61 6.57
N GLU A 158 -2.19 0.80 6.16
CA GLU A 158 -2.16 0.09 4.88
C GLU A 158 -3.36 -0.86 4.71
N VAL A 159 -3.64 -1.70 5.72
CA VAL A 159 -4.80 -2.61 5.67
C VAL A 159 -6.11 -1.82 5.65
N ARG A 160 -6.21 -0.76 6.46
CA ARG A 160 -7.39 0.11 6.49
C ARG A 160 -7.64 0.77 5.14
N GLU A 161 -6.60 1.31 4.52
CA GLU A 161 -6.70 1.96 3.21
C GLU A 161 -7.16 0.96 2.13
N ALA A 162 -6.64 -0.26 2.14
CA ALA A 162 -7.08 -1.31 1.23
C ALA A 162 -8.57 -1.66 1.41
N VAL A 163 -9.03 -1.79 2.67
CA VAL A 163 -10.44 -2.02 3.02
C VAL A 163 -11.31 -0.85 2.55
N ASP A 164 -10.85 0.38 2.79
CA ASP A 164 -11.58 1.59 2.39
C ASP A 164 -11.67 1.75 0.86
N PHE A 165 -10.65 1.36 0.09
CA PHE A 165 -10.75 1.30 -1.38
C PHE A 165 -11.81 0.31 -1.85
N LEU A 166 -11.88 -0.87 -1.25
CA LEU A 166 -12.88 -1.87 -1.58
C LEU A 166 -14.31 -1.34 -1.31
N HIS A 167 -14.54 -0.72 -0.15
CA HIS A 167 -15.81 -0.10 0.18
C HIS A 167 -16.15 1.09 -0.74
N TYR A 168 -15.16 1.92 -1.04
CA TYR A 168 -15.34 3.10 -1.89
C TYR A 168 -15.79 2.71 -3.30
N TYR A 169 -15.07 1.83 -3.97
CA TYR A 169 -15.42 1.41 -5.32
C TYR A 169 -16.67 0.53 -5.36
N ALA A 170 -16.96 -0.26 -4.31
CA ALA A 170 -18.22 -0.96 -4.17
C ALA A 170 -19.41 0.02 -4.11
N GLY A 171 -19.29 1.09 -3.32
CA GLY A 171 -20.31 2.13 -3.23
C GLY A 171 -20.55 2.81 -4.58
N GLN A 172 -19.47 3.26 -5.23
CA GLN A 172 -19.58 3.94 -6.53
C GLN A 172 -20.20 3.07 -7.61
N VAL A 173 -19.80 1.81 -7.74
CA VAL A 173 -20.37 0.95 -8.78
C VAL A 173 -21.82 0.59 -8.50
N ARG A 174 -22.20 0.45 -7.23
CA ARG A 174 -23.59 0.18 -6.84
C ARG A 174 -24.51 1.36 -7.18
N ASP A 175 -24.05 2.59 -6.91
CA ASP A 175 -24.91 3.78 -6.94
C ASP A 175 -24.89 4.50 -8.30
N ASP A 176 -23.75 4.45 -9.03
CA ASP A 176 -23.54 5.28 -10.22
C ASP A 176 -23.47 4.48 -11.53
N PHE A 177 -23.30 3.16 -11.49
CA PHE A 177 -23.06 2.36 -12.71
C PHE A 177 -24.29 1.56 -13.14
N ALA A 178 -24.49 1.57 -14.47
CA ALA A 178 -25.40 0.64 -15.15
C ALA A 178 -24.69 0.07 -16.37
N ASN A 179 -24.85 -1.23 -16.63
CA ASN A 179 -24.16 -1.93 -17.73
C ASN A 179 -24.62 -1.39 -19.12
N GLU A 180 -25.76 -0.72 -19.21
CA GLU A 180 -26.29 -0.08 -20.42
C GLU A 180 -25.52 1.20 -20.80
N THR A 181 -25.02 1.93 -19.81
CA THR A 181 -24.38 3.24 -19.97
C THR A 181 -22.88 3.22 -19.75
N HIS A 182 -22.39 2.33 -18.89
CA HIS A 182 -20.97 2.19 -18.55
C HIS A 182 -20.38 0.93 -19.20
N ARG A 183 -19.36 1.10 -20.03
CA ARG A 183 -18.67 0.02 -20.73
C ARG A 183 -17.27 -0.15 -20.17
N PRO A 184 -16.83 -1.37 -19.84
CA PRO A 184 -15.46 -1.65 -19.44
C PRO A 184 -14.50 -1.49 -20.62
N LEU A 185 -13.24 -1.33 -20.33
CA LEU A 185 -12.17 -1.34 -21.32
C LEU A 185 -11.91 -2.76 -21.85
N GLY A 186 -11.96 -3.75 -21.00
CA GLY A 186 -11.58 -5.14 -21.22
C GLY A 186 -10.46 -5.57 -20.28
N PRO A 187 -9.45 -6.32 -20.74
CA PRO A 187 -8.30 -6.67 -19.91
C PRO A 187 -7.47 -5.44 -19.53
N VAL A 188 -7.30 -5.22 -18.21
CA VAL A 188 -6.52 -4.12 -17.64
C VAL A 188 -5.33 -4.69 -16.88
N VAL A 189 -4.15 -4.12 -17.09
CA VAL A 189 -2.94 -4.44 -16.34
C VAL A 189 -2.84 -3.48 -15.16
N CYS A 190 -2.71 -4.01 -13.94
CA CYS A 190 -2.44 -3.26 -12.72
C CYS A 190 -1.03 -3.56 -12.25
N ILE A 191 -0.15 -2.55 -12.25
CA ILE A 191 1.25 -2.63 -11.79
C ILE A 191 1.37 -1.75 -10.56
N SER A 192 1.60 -2.36 -9.40
CA SER A 192 1.62 -1.69 -8.11
C SER A 192 3.04 -1.53 -7.55
N PRO A 193 3.26 -0.54 -6.66
CA PRO A 193 4.54 -0.30 -6.03
C PRO A 193 4.75 -1.17 -4.79
N TRP A 194 5.99 -1.26 -4.32
CA TRP A 194 6.36 -1.96 -3.08
C TRP A 194 6.05 -1.16 -1.80
N ASN A 195 5.93 0.16 -1.88
CA ASN A 195 5.77 1.02 -0.69
C ASN A 195 4.33 1.08 -0.16
N PHE A 196 3.34 0.73 -0.97
CA PHE A 196 1.94 0.47 -0.58
C PHE A 196 1.47 -0.84 -1.23
N PRO A 197 2.08 -1.97 -0.83
CA PRO A 197 1.96 -3.23 -1.56
C PRO A 197 0.59 -3.91 -1.41
N LEU A 198 -0.20 -3.51 -0.42
CA LEU A 198 -1.57 -3.97 -0.23
C LEU A 198 -2.59 -2.90 -0.65
N ALA A 199 -2.43 -1.66 -0.15
CA ALA A 199 -3.43 -0.61 -0.36
C ALA A 199 -3.53 -0.19 -1.83
N ILE A 200 -2.44 0.27 -2.44
CA ILE A 200 -2.45 0.69 -3.85
C ILE A 200 -2.72 -0.50 -4.77
N PHE A 201 -2.15 -1.67 -4.47
CA PHE A 201 -2.42 -2.91 -5.20
C PHE A 201 -3.92 -3.22 -5.22
N THR A 202 -4.56 -3.25 -4.05
CA THR A 202 -6.01 -3.50 -3.91
C THR A 202 -6.82 -2.40 -4.56
N GLY A 203 -6.44 -1.13 -4.39
CA GLY A 203 -7.15 0.01 -4.95
C GLY A 203 -7.23 0.00 -6.47
N GLN A 204 -6.12 -0.27 -7.16
CA GLN A 204 -6.09 -0.41 -8.62
C GLN A 204 -6.98 -1.56 -9.09
N ILE A 205 -6.86 -2.72 -8.46
CA ILE A 205 -7.63 -3.92 -8.81
C ILE A 205 -9.12 -3.71 -8.53
N ALA A 206 -9.47 -3.17 -7.38
CA ALA A 206 -10.87 -2.91 -7.00
C ALA A 206 -11.55 -1.93 -7.96
N ALA A 207 -10.88 -0.85 -8.34
CA ALA A 207 -11.39 0.11 -9.33
C ALA A 207 -11.65 -0.56 -10.69
N ALA A 208 -10.69 -1.34 -11.17
CA ALA A 208 -10.80 -2.04 -12.45
C ALA A 208 -11.94 -3.10 -12.43
N LEU A 209 -12.01 -3.92 -11.36
CA LEU A 209 -13.05 -4.93 -11.18
C LEU A 209 -14.45 -4.30 -11.04
N ALA A 210 -14.59 -3.24 -10.24
CA ALA A 210 -15.85 -2.51 -10.07
C ALA A 210 -16.40 -2.04 -11.42
N ALA A 211 -15.53 -1.47 -12.27
CA ALA A 211 -15.90 -1.01 -13.60
C ALA A 211 -16.19 -2.14 -14.62
N GLY A 212 -16.05 -3.42 -14.22
CA GLY A 212 -16.37 -4.57 -15.08
C GLY A 212 -15.20 -5.06 -15.93
N ASN A 213 -13.96 -4.67 -15.64
CA ASN A 213 -12.77 -5.12 -16.34
C ASN A 213 -12.23 -6.43 -15.76
N SER A 214 -11.61 -7.26 -16.60
CA SER A 214 -10.70 -8.31 -16.10
C SER A 214 -9.33 -7.72 -15.79
N VAL A 215 -8.62 -8.30 -14.82
CA VAL A 215 -7.41 -7.73 -14.24
C VAL A 215 -6.24 -8.69 -14.28
N LEU A 216 -5.13 -8.20 -14.81
CA LEU A 216 -3.81 -8.83 -14.78
C LEU A 216 -2.96 -8.06 -13.78
N ALA A 217 -2.82 -8.62 -12.57
CA ALA A 217 -2.20 -7.94 -11.44
C ALA A 217 -0.71 -8.32 -11.32
N LYS A 218 0.18 -7.35 -11.54
CA LYS A 218 1.62 -7.48 -11.33
C LYS A 218 2.04 -6.73 -10.07
N PRO A 219 2.37 -7.42 -8.98
CA PRO A 219 2.92 -6.78 -7.79
C PRO A 219 4.36 -6.32 -8.02
N ALA A 220 4.87 -5.47 -7.13
CA ALA A 220 6.29 -5.17 -7.08
C ALA A 220 7.10 -6.43 -6.69
N GLU A 221 8.32 -6.51 -7.19
CA GLU A 221 9.23 -7.64 -6.99
C GLU A 221 9.60 -7.83 -5.51
N GLN A 222 9.65 -6.73 -4.75
CA GLN A 222 10.02 -6.72 -3.33
C GLN A 222 8.91 -7.23 -2.41
N THR A 223 7.63 -7.18 -2.86
CA THR A 223 6.48 -7.41 -1.99
C THR A 223 5.40 -8.32 -2.60
N PRO A 224 5.79 -9.51 -3.11
CA PRO A 224 4.86 -10.41 -3.77
C PRO A 224 3.96 -11.18 -2.80
N LEU A 225 4.38 -11.39 -1.53
CA LEU A 225 3.64 -12.24 -0.59
C LEU A 225 2.34 -11.59 -0.13
N ILE A 226 2.40 -10.31 0.25
CA ILE A 226 1.19 -9.58 0.65
C ILE A 226 0.21 -9.41 -0.52
N ALA A 227 0.71 -9.22 -1.74
CA ALA A 227 -0.11 -9.15 -2.94
C ALA A 227 -0.84 -10.48 -3.21
N ALA A 228 -0.18 -11.63 -2.99
CA ALA A 228 -0.81 -12.93 -3.11
C ALA A 228 -1.96 -13.10 -2.12
N GLN A 229 -1.82 -12.60 -0.88
CA GLN A 229 -2.92 -12.60 0.09
C GLN A 229 -4.07 -11.71 -0.37
N GLY A 230 -3.79 -10.54 -0.93
CA GLY A 230 -4.80 -9.65 -1.50
C GLY A 230 -5.63 -10.34 -2.60
N ILE A 231 -4.98 -11.05 -3.52
CA ILE A 231 -5.70 -11.83 -4.56
C ILE A 231 -6.46 -13.02 -3.96
N ALA A 232 -5.88 -13.74 -3.00
CA ALA A 232 -6.58 -14.85 -2.34
C ALA A 232 -7.89 -14.39 -1.69
N ILE A 233 -7.89 -13.24 -1.03
CA ILE A 233 -9.09 -12.62 -0.43
C ILE A 233 -10.13 -12.26 -1.51
N LEU A 234 -9.72 -11.70 -2.64
CA LEU A 234 -10.63 -11.39 -3.74
C LEU A 234 -11.28 -12.65 -4.34
N LEU A 235 -10.51 -13.72 -4.51
CA LEU A 235 -11.02 -15.01 -4.98
C LEU A 235 -11.98 -15.64 -3.96
N GLU A 236 -11.65 -15.62 -2.68
CA GLU A 236 -12.51 -16.08 -1.59
C GLU A 236 -13.83 -15.27 -1.52
N ALA A 237 -13.77 -13.97 -1.80
CA ALA A 237 -14.94 -13.11 -1.87
C ALA A 237 -15.86 -13.41 -3.07
N GLY A 238 -15.38 -14.16 -4.06
CA GLY A 238 -16.16 -14.61 -5.21
C GLY A 238 -15.79 -13.95 -6.53
N VAL A 239 -14.64 -13.28 -6.65
CA VAL A 239 -14.12 -12.87 -7.97
C VAL A 239 -13.65 -14.14 -8.69
N PRO A 240 -14.08 -14.41 -9.93
CA PRO A 240 -13.66 -15.60 -10.66
C PRO A 240 -12.14 -15.60 -10.97
N PRO A 241 -11.45 -16.75 -10.91
CA PRO A 241 -10.01 -16.84 -11.14
C PRO A 241 -9.53 -16.29 -12.50
N GLY A 242 -10.34 -16.41 -13.56
CA GLY A 242 -10.00 -15.84 -14.88
C GLY A 242 -10.23 -14.33 -14.99
N VAL A 243 -10.95 -13.73 -14.02
CA VAL A 243 -11.24 -12.29 -13.99
C VAL A 243 -10.13 -11.51 -13.28
N VAL A 244 -9.56 -12.06 -12.21
CA VAL A 244 -8.40 -11.49 -11.53
C VAL A 244 -7.30 -12.54 -11.47
N GLN A 245 -6.10 -12.17 -11.93
CA GLN A 245 -4.96 -13.08 -12.01
C GLN A 245 -3.70 -12.40 -11.48
N LEU A 246 -2.93 -13.11 -10.65
CA LEU A 246 -1.67 -12.63 -10.08
C LEU A 246 -0.50 -13.12 -10.93
N LEU A 247 0.37 -12.22 -11.32
CA LEU A 247 1.55 -12.46 -12.14
C LEU A 247 2.80 -11.87 -11.50
N PRO A 248 3.39 -12.53 -10.49
CA PRO A 248 4.66 -12.10 -9.91
C PRO A 248 5.77 -12.15 -10.96
N GLY A 249 6.70 -11.20 -10.92
CA GLY A 249 7.86 -11.18 -11.80
C GLY A 249 8.39 -9.79 -12.05
N GLN A 250 9.53 -9.73 -12.74
CA GLN A 250 10.27 -8.49 -13.00
C GLN A 250 9.50 -7.56 -13.96
N GLY A 251 9.71 -6.25 -13.80
CA GLY A 251 9.13 -5.24 -14.69
C GLY A 251 9.56 -5.42 -16.14
N GLU A 252 10.84 -5.75 -16.36
CA GLU A 252 11.47 -5.91 -17.66
C GLU A 252 11.02 -7.17 -18.43
N THR A 253 10.49 -8.17 -17.72
CA THR A 253 10.01 -9.43 -18.30
C THR A 253 8.49 -9.49 -18.29
N VAL A 254 7.88 -9.79 -17.16
CA VAL A 254 6.43 -9.93 -17.00
C VAL A 254 5.70 -8.62 -17.29
N GLY A 255 6.19 -7.50 -16.72
CA GLY A 255 5.60 -6.19 -16.95
C GLY A 255 5.65 -5.76 -18.42
N ALA A 256 6.80 -5.95 -19.06
CA ALA A 256 7.00 -5.61 -20.48
C ALA A 256 6.11 -6.46 -21.40
N GLN A 257 6.02 -7.78 -21.16
CA GLN A 257 5.16 -8.67 -21.93
C GLN A 257 3.69 -8.28 -21.79
N LEU A 258 3.20 -8.02 -20.57
CA LEU A 258 1.82 -7.60 -20.33
C LEU A 258 1.50 -6.27 -21.01
N THR A 259 2.33 -5.26 -20.80
CA THR A 259 2.05 -3.90 -21.31
C THR A 259 2.30 -3.78 -22.83
N GLY A 260 3.07 -4.69 -23.42
CA GLY A 260 3.31 -4.76 -24.87
C GLY A 260 2.22 -5.50 -25.66
N ASP A 261 1.32 -6.24 -25.00
CA ASP A 261 0.34 -7.09 -25.66
C ASP A 261 -0.90 -6.31 -26.12
N ASP A 262 -1.32 -6.52 -27.37
CA ASP A 262 -2.44 -5.79 -28.00
C ASP A 262 -3.82 -6.13 -27.42
N ARG A 263 -3.96 -7.20 -26.66
CA ARG A 263 -5.20 -7.57 -25.94
C ARG A 263 -5.45 -6.71 -24.71
N VAL A 264 -4.41 -6.06 -24.16
CA VAL A 264 -4.51 -5.16 -23.02
C VAL A 264 -5.15 -3.85 -23.47
N ARG A 265 -6.20 -3.45 -22.76
CA ARG A 265 -7.06 -2.29 -23.07
C ARG A 265 -6.92 -1.12 -22.11
N GLY A 266 -6.13 -1.27 -21.07
CA GLY A 266 -5.81 -0.22 -20.11
C GLY A 266 -4.65 -0.62 -19.23
N VAL A 267 -3.90 0.36 -18.73
CA VAL A 267 -2.78 0.15 -17.80
C VAL A 267 -2.95 1.11 -16.62
N MET A 268 -2.93 0.57 -15.42
CA MET A 268 -2.83 1.31 -14.16
C MET A 268 -1.46 1.03 -13.56
N PHE A 269 -0.69 2.07 -13.35
CA PHE A 269 0.69 2.01 -12.87
C PHE A 269 0.90 2.94 -11.68
N THR A 270 1.56 2.46 -10.65
CA THR A 270 2.13 3.31 -9.60
C THR A 270 3.58 2.91 -9.37
N GLY A 271 4.51 3.86 -9.47
CA GLY A 271 5.94 3.57 -9.34
C GLY A 271 6.83 4.77 -9.70
N SER A 272 7.99 4.52 -10.31
CA SER A 272 8.92 5.58 -10.69
C SER A 272 8.47 6.36 -11.92
N THR A 273 8.88 7.62 -12.00
CA THR A 273 8.60 8.50 -13.15
C THR A 273 9.27 7.98 -14.44
N GLU A 274 10.42 7.35 -14.29
CA GLU A 274 11.16 6.75 -15.40
C GLU A 274 10.36 5.62 -16.06
N VAL A 275 9.81 4.70 -15.25
CA VAL A 275 8.99 3.59 -15.74
C VAL A 275 7.66 4.11 -16.29
N ALA A 276 7.01 5.08 -15.64
CA ALA A 276 5.80 5.71 -16.18
C ALA A 276 6.03 6.33 -17.58
N THR A 277 7.17 7.01 -17.75
CA THR A 277 7.56 7.59 -19.05
C THR A 277 7.81 6.51 -20.11
N LEU A 278 8.43 5.38 -19.73
CA LEU A 278 8.63 4.25 -20.61
C LEU A 278 7.29 3.64 -21.05
N LEU A 279 6.39 3.39 -20.10
CA LEU A 279 5.04 2.89 -20.37
C LEU A 279 4.26 3.83 -21.28
N GLN A 280 4.31 5.14 -21.02
CA GLN A 280 3.67 6.16 -21.84
C GLN A 280 4.15 6.07 -23.31
N ARG A 281 5.46 5.97 -23.52
CA ARG A 281 6.04 5.85 -24.87
C ARG A 281 5.60 4.57 -25.57
N ASN A 282 5.57 3.45 -24.86
CA ASN A 282 5.22 2.14 -25.42
C ASN A 282 3.73 2.06 -25.78
N ILE A 283 2.86 2.73 -25.01
CA ILE A 283 1.41 2.67 -25.20
C ILE A 283 0.91 3.78 -26.15
N ALA A 284 1.63 4.90 -26.27
CA ALA A 284 1.18 6.09 -27.00
C ALA A 284 0.80 5.84 -28.47
N SER A 285 1.40 4.86 -29.12
CA SER A 285 1.11 4.49 -30.52
C SER A 285 0.00 3.43 -30.66
N ARG A 286 -0.51 2.90 -29.54
CA ARG A 286 -1.52 1.84 -29.54
C ARG A 286 -2.92 2.42 -29.51
N LEU A 287 -3.75 1.92 -30.39
CA LEU A 287 -5.15 2.31 -30.51
C LEU A 287 -6.06 1.10 -30.27
N ASP A 288 -7.22 1.34 -29.68
CA ASP A 288 -8.29 0.34 -29.59
C ASP A 288 -8.96 0.12 -30.97
N ALA A 289 -9.91 -0.80 -31.06
CA ALA A 289 -10.65 -1.09 -32.28
C ALA A 289 -11.46 0.10 -32.83
N GLN A 290 -11.67 1.13 -32.02
CA GLN A 290 -12.37 2.37 -32.38
C GLN A 290 -11.39 3.51 -32.72
N GLY A 291 -10.09 3.24 -32.76
CA GLY A 291 -9.05 4.24 -33.05
C GLY A 291 -8.73 5.17 -31.88
N ARG A 292 -9.10 4.84 -30.65
CA ARG A 292 -8.82 5.63 -29.45
C ARG A 292 -7.52 5.15 -28.77
N PRO A 293 -6.75 6.05 -28.15
CA PRO A 293 -5.56 5.66 -27.39
C PRO A 293 -5.91 4.71 -26.22
N ILE A 294 -5.02 3.76 -25.94
CA ILE A 294 -5.12 2.90 -24.76
C ILE A 294 -4.90 3.77 -23.50
N PRO A 295 -5.83 3.79 -22.53
CA PRO A 295 -5.68 4.57 -21.31
C PRO A 295 -4.48 4.11 -20.46
N LEU A 296 -3.68 5.07 -20.01
CA LEU A 296 -2.65 4.90 -18.98
C LEU A 296 -2.99 5.80 -17.82
N ILE A 297 -3.23 5.21 -16.63
CA ILE A 297 -3.29 5.90 -15.36
C ILE A 297 -1.95 5.66 -14.68
N ALA A 298 -1.14 6.72 -14.53
CA ALA A 298 0.20 6.62 -13.96
C ALA A 298 0.36 7.58 -12.78
N GLU A 299 0.54 7.00 -11.60
CA GLU A 299 0.88 7.71 -10.38
C GLU A 299 2.37 7.54 -10.08
N THR A 300 3.06 8.64 -9.80
CA THR A 300 4.52 8.64 -9.61
C THR A 300 4.93 9.41 -8.37
N GLY A 301 6.23 9.49 -8.11
CA GLY A 301 6.79 10.31 -7.04
C GLY A 301 6.56 11.80 -7.25
N GLY A 302 6.75 12.58 -6.18
CA GLY A 302 6.60 14.02 -6.18
C GLY A 302 7.70 14.73 -5.39
N MET A 303 7.85 16.04 -5.65
CA MET A 303 8.69 16.96 -4.86
C MET A 303 7.76 17.79 -3.97
N ASN A 304 7.16 17.14 -2.95
CA ASN A 304 6.15 17.78 -2.10
C ASN A 304 6.78 18.82 -1.19
N ALA A 305 6.13 19.96 -1.04
CA ALA A 305 6.61 21.08 -0.23
C ALA A 305 5.61 21.43 0.87
N MET A 306 6.15 21.82 2.03
CA MET A 306 5.41 22.45 3.12
C MET A 306 5.89 23.90 3.24
N ILE A 307 4.96 24.85 3.20
CA ILE A 307 5.22 26.27 3.36
C ILE A 307 4.68 26.70 4.71
N VAL A 308 5.56 27.27 5.54
CA VAL A 308 5.26 27.62 6.94
C VAL A 308 5.54 29.10 7.15
N ASP A 309 4.51 29.86 7.51
CA ASP A 309 4.65 31.26 7.88
C ASP A 309 4.75 31.45 9.41
N SER A 310 5.01 32.68 9.85
CA SER A 310 5.23 33.02 11.26
C SER A 310 4.02 32.85 12.17
N SER A 311 2.81 32.62 11.63
CA SER A 311 1.60 32.38 12.41
C SER A 311 1.43 30.92 12.80
N ALA A 312 2.21 30.01 12.22
CA ALA A 312 2.12 28.58 12.49
C ALA A 312 2.62 28.22 13.90
N LEU A 313 1.96 27.24 14.54
CA LEU A 313 2.42 26.66 15.79
C LEU A 313 3.63 25.74 15.51
N THR A 314 4.80 26.12 15.98
CA THR A 314 6.06 25.42 15.66
C THR A 314 6.06 23.96 16.08
N GLU A 315 5.48 23.64 17.23
CA GLU A 315 5.35 22.26 17.75
C GLU A 315 4.53 21.37 16.78
N GLN A 316 3.44 21.91 16.26
CA GLN A 316 2.62 21.19 15.27
C GLN A 316 3.37 21.00 13.96
N VAL A 317 4.08 22.05 13.49
CA VAL A 317 4.91 21.95 12.28
C VAL A 317 5.94 20.84 12.41
N VAL A 318 6.62 20.73 13.56
CA VAL A 318 7.64 19.69 13.80
C VAL A 318 7.01 18.29 13.75
N ILE A 319 5.85 18.09 14.38
CA ILE A 319 5.13 16.82 14.35
C ILE A 319 4.73 16.47 12.91
N ASP A 320 4.15 17.41 12.17
CA ASP A 320 3.70 17.19 10.81
C ASP A 320 4.87 16.92 9.85
N VAL A 321 6.01 17.59 10.03
CA VAL A 321 7.24 17.34 9.27
C VAL A 321 7.76 15.93 9.53
N LEU A 322 7.85 15.49 10.80
CA LEU A 322 8.31 14.15 11.13
C LEU A 322 7.40 13.08 10.52
N ALA A 323 6.11 13.21 10.69
CA ALA A 323 5.13 12.28 10.13
C ALA A 323 5.18 12.27 8.59
N SER A 324 5.29 13.43 7.95
CA SER A 324 5.27 13.50 6.49
C SER A 324 6.61 13.10 5.83
N ALA A 325 7.75 13.45 6.43
CA ALA A 325 9.05 13.21 5.81
C ALA A 325 9.66 11.85 6.14
N PHE A 326 9.41 11.30 7.34
CA PHE A 326 10.14 10.14 7.84
C PHE A 326 9.27 8.89 8.07
N ASP A 327 7.97 9.02 8.09
CA ASP A 327 7.07 7.87 8.17
C ASP A 327 7.33 6.90 7.01
N SER A 328 7.35 5.59 7.26
CA SER A 328 7.77 4.57 6.29
C SER A 328 9.20 4.81 5.74
N ALA A 329 10.11 5.34 6.55
CA ALA A 329 11.47 5.78 6.18
C ALA A 329 11.48 6.79 5.01
N GLY A 330 10.45 7.65 4.90
CA GLY A 330 10.28 8.62 3.83
C GLY A 330 9.97 8.03 2.45
N GLN A 331 9.65 6.73 2.38
CA GLN A 331 9.43 5.99 1.15
C GLN A 331 7.98 6.10 0.66
N ARG A 332 7.44 7.31 0.55
CA ARG A 332 6.09 7.60 0.06
C ARG A 332 6.12 8.62 -1.07
N CYS A 333 5.23 8.46 -2.06
CA CYS A 333 5.04 9.46 -3.12
C CYS A 333 4.61 10.81 -2.54
N SER A 334 3.86 10.80 -1.41
CA SER A 334 3.37 11.97 -0.67
C SER A 334 4.35 12.51 0.39
N ALA A 335 5.54 11.90 0.59
CA ALA A 335 6.47 12.34 1.63
C ALA A 335 6.95 13.78 1.38
N LEU A 336 7.07 14.55 2.45
CA LEU A 336 7.63 15.90 2.41
C LEU A 336 9.09 15.86 1.96
N ARG A 337 9.43 16.67 0.95
CA ARG A 337 10.78 16.75 0.38
C ARG A 337 11.40 18.14 0.57
N VAL A 338 10.58 19.17 0.65
CA VAL A 338 11.03 20.57 0.76
C VAL A 338 10.24 21.25 1.87
N LEU A 339 10.96 21.72 2.90
CA LEU A 339 10.39 22.55 3.97
C LEU A 339 10.80 24.00 3.75
N CYS A 340 9.83 24.87 3.47
CA CYS A 340 10.01 26.30 3.30
C CYS A 340 9.56 27.02 4.58
N LEU A 341 10.49 27.60 5.31
CA LEU A 341 10.22 28.32 6.55
C LEU A 341 10.39 29.82 6.32
N GLN A 342 9.50 30.65 6.86
CA GLN A 342 9.70 32.10 6.93
C GLN A 342 10.90 32.41 7.86
N ASP A 343 11.71 33.37 7.50
CA ASP A 343 13.01 33.62 8.13
C ASP A 343 12.93 33.81 9.65
N GLU A 344 11.91 34.50 10.14
CA GLU A 344 11.75 34.85 11.55
C GLU A 344 11.58 33.63 12.47
N ILE A 345 11.03 32.49 11.92
CA ILE A 345 10.80 31.27 12.69
C ILE A 345 11.79 30.17 12.32
N ALA A 346 12.57 30.31 11.27
CA ALA A 346 13.38 29.26 10.68
C ALA A 346 14.35 28.62 11.68
N ASP A 347 15.17 29.40 12.36
CA ASP A 347 16.17 28.89 13.30
C ASP A 347 15.54 28.16 14.49
N HIS A 348 14.44 28.68 15.03
CA HIS A 348 13.71 28.06 16.13
C HIS A 348 13.11 26.73 15.69
N THR A 349 12.42 26.71 14.56
CA THR A 349 11.79 25.49 13.99
C THR A 349 12.84 24.43 13.68
N LEU A 350 13.96 24.78 13.05
CA LEU A 350 15.05 23.86 12.74
C LEU A 350 15.70 23.28 14.00
N LYS A 351 15.85 24.08 15.07
CA LYS A 351 16.35 23.59 16.36
C LYS A 351 15.41 22.55 16.97
N MET A 352 14.11 22.83 16.99
CA MET A 352 13.11 21.90 17.50
C MET A 352 13.04 20.63 16.65
N LEU A 353 13.05 20.77 15.32
CA LEU A 353 13.01 19.63 14.41
C LEU A 353 14.22 18.70 14.60
N ARG A 354 15.44 19.25 14.73
CA ARG A 354 16.63 18.45 15.03
C ARG A 354 16.53 17.72 16.36
N GLY A 355 16.00 18.38 17.40
CA GLY A 355 15.73 17.74 18.70
C GLY A 355 14.75 16.57 18.59
N ALA A 356 13.63 16.80 17.89
CA ALA A 356 12.63 15.78 17.70
C ALA A 356 13.12 14.60 16.82
N MET A 357 13.90 14.88 15.77
CA MET A 357 14.56 13.82 14.97
C MET A 357 15.51 12.97 15.81
N ALA A 358 16.23 13.55 16.77
CA ALA A 358 17.15 12.82 17.64
C ALA A 358 16.43 11.88 18.63
N GLU A 359 15.14 12.11 18.92
CA GLU A 359 14.31 11.25 19.75
C GLU A 359 13.66 10.09 18.96
N CYS A 360 13.59 10.17 17.62
CA CYS A 360 13.04 9.09 16.80
C CYS A 360 13.90 7.83 16.93
N ARG A 361 13.23 6.70 17.11
CA ARG A 361 13.85 5.38 17.23
C ARG A 361 13.79 4.67 15.88
N MET A 362 14.93 4.50 15.26
CA MET A 362 15.10 3.69 14.06
C MET A 362 15.42 2.24 14.46
N GLY A 363 14.78 1.26 13.84
CA GLY A 363 15.05 -0.15 14.19
C GLY A 363 14.09 -1.14 13.55
N ASN A 364 14.09 -2.37 14.06
CA ASN A 364 13.21 -3.43 13.58
C ASN A 364 11.73 -3.06 13.78
N PRO A 365 10.93 -2.98 12.70
CA PRO A 365 9.52 -2.57 12.75
C PRO A 365 8.61 -3.57 13.48
N GLY A 366 9.09 -4.78 13.75
CA GLY A 366 8.42 -5.75 14.61
C GLY A 366 8.41 -5.37 16.10
N ARG A 367 9.03 -4.25 16.47
CA ARG A 367 9.01 -3.69 17.82
C ARG A 367 8.08 -2.49 17.88
N LEU A 368 7.19 -2.47 18.87
CA LEU A 368 6.24 -1.36 19.08
C LEU A 368 6.93 -0.01 19.34
N THR A 369 8.17 -0.04 19.81
CA THR A 369 8.98 1.15 20.11
C THR A 369 9.69 1.75 18.89
N THR A 370 9.59 1.13 17.71
CA THR A 370 10.22 1.61 16.49
C THR A 370 9.35 2.66 15.81
N ASP A 371 9.91 3.84 15.60
CA ASP A 371 9.27 4.94 14.88
C ASP A 371 9.56 4.85 13.36
N ILE A 372 10.79 4.48 13.00
CA ILE A 372 11.27 4.44 11.61
C ILE A 372 11.88 3.08 11.33
N GLY A 373 11.31 2.37 10.35
CA GLY A 373 11.79 1.08 9.87
C GLY A 373 12.94 1.20 8.85
N PRO A 374 13.33 0.08 8.19
CA PRO A 374 14.34 0.06 7.14
C PRO A 374 13.80 0.66 5.83
N VAL A 375 14.72 0.97 4.92
CA VAL A 375 14.36 1.11 3.49
C VAL A 375 14.24 -0.28 2.87
N ILE A 376 13.54 -0.38 1.74
CA ILE A 376 13.06 -1.64 1.19
C ILE A 376 14.18 -2.62 0.81
N ASP A 377 15.30 -2.12 0.28
CA ASP A 377 16.39 -2.95 -0.19
C ASP A 377 17.74 -2.22 -0.17
N SER A 378 18.80 -2.94 -0.53
CA SER A 378 20.17 -2.40 -0.58
C SER A 378 20.36 -1.34 -1.68
N GLU A 379 19.59 -1.39 -2.75
CA GLU A 379 19.65 -0.39 -3.81
C GLU A 379 19.08 0.95 -3.33
N ALA A 380 17.93 0.94 -2.67
CA ALA A 380 17.34 2.11 -2.04
C ALA A 380 18.29 2.73 -1.01
N LYS A 381 18.92 1.90 -0.16
CA LYS A 381 19.94 2.34 0.78
C LYS A 381 21.11 3.04 0.08
N ALA A 382 21.71 2.39 -0.92
CA ALA A 382 22.84 2.94 -1.65
C ALA A 382 22.50 4.26 -2.37
N ASN A 383 21.27 4.39 -2.88
CA ASN A 383 20.80 5.61 -3.53
C ASN A 383 20.72 6.80 -2.54
N ILE A 384 20.18 6.57 -1.33
CA ILE A 384 20.09 7.61 -0.30
C ILE A 384 21.50 7.98 0.21
N GLU A 385 22.35 7.00 0.49
CA GLU A 385 23.74 7.24 0.93
C GLU A 385 24.52 8.05 -0.11
N ARG A 386 24.36 7.74 -1.38
CA ARG A 386 24.96 8.50 -2.49
C ARG A 386 24.44 9.94 -2.53
N HIS A 387 23.15 10.16 -2.29
CA HIS A 387 22.57 11.50 -2.22
C HIS A 387 23.16 12.28 -1.05
N ILE A 388 23.26 11.69 0.14
CA ILE A 388 23.88 12.29 1.33
C ILE A 388 25.33 12.72 1.02
N GLN A 389 26.13 11.85 0.42
CA GLN A 389 27.51 12.18 0.05
C GLN A 389 27.58 13.30 -1.00
N THR A 390 26.66 13.32 -1.96
CA THR A 390 26.54 14.38 -2.94
C THR A 390 26.24 15.72 -2.28
N MET A 391 25.36 15.76 -1.28
CA MET A 391 25.06 17.00 -0.55
C MET A 391 26.26 17.47 0.26
N ARG A 392 26.95 16.58 0.95
CA ARG A 392 28.19 16.90 1.68
C ARG A 392 29.29 17.42 0.77
N SER A 393 29.51 16.81 -0.39
CA SER A 393 30.51 17.25 -1.36
C SER A 393 30.20 18.63 -1.95
N LYS A 394 28.92 19.02 -2.00
CA LYS A 394 28.48 20.38 -2.38
C LYS A 394 28.52 21.38 -1.23
N GLY A 395 29.09 21.02 -0.09
CA GLY A 395 29.18 21.89 1.10
C GLY A 395 27.81 22.14 1.78
N ARG A 396 26.80 21.34 1.53
CA ARG A 396 25.51 21.46 2.19
C ARG A 396 25.55 20.79 3.56
N PRO A 397 25.04 21.42 4.63
CA PRO A 397 24.93 20.77 5.93
C PRO A 397 23.94 19.61 5.85
N VAL A 398 24.36 18.47 6.37
CA VAL A 398 23.52 17.26 6.46
C VAL A 398 23.39 16.89 7.94
N PHE A 399 22.16 16.87 8.43
CA PHE A 399 21.84 16.36 9.75
C PHE A 399 21.38 14.91 9.64
N GLN A 400 22.02 14.02 10.37
CA GLN A 400 21.59 12.63 10.57
C GLN A 400 21.44 12.38 12.07
N ALA A 401 20.31 11.81 12.48
CA ALA A 401 20.07 11.40 13.86
C ALA A 401 20.80 10.06 14.10
N VAL A 402 22.10 10.13 14.41
CA VAL A 402 22.92 8.92 14.69
C VAL A 402 23.00 8.71 16.19
N ARG A 403 22.62 7.52 16.66
CA ARG A 403 22.92 7.04 18.02
C ARG A 403 24.10 6.07 17.96
N GLU A 404 25.33 6.56 18.15
CA GLU A 404 26.56 5.82 17.96
C GLU A 404 26.77 4.62 18.94
N ASN A 405 26.03 4.53 20.04
CA ASN A 405 26.31 3.59 21.14
C ASN A 405 25.08 2.84 21.67
N SER A 406 24.08 2.52 20.85
CA SER A 406 22.92 1.71 21.28
C SER A 406 23.11 0.23 20.93
N GLU A 407 22.42 -0.66 21.67
CA GLU A 407 22.30 -2.08 21.29
C GLU A 407 21.71 -2.23 19.87
N ASP A 408 20.93 -1.25 19.44
CA ASP A 408 20.32 -1.16 18.12
C ASP A 408 21.36 -0.96 16.99
N ALA A 409 22.56 -0.42 17.30
CA ALA A 409 23.61 -0.19 16.29
C ALA A 409 24.05 -1.48 15.56
N ARG A 410 23.94 -2.63 16.20
CA ARG A 410 24.26 -3.94 15.57
C ARG A 410 23.18 -4.36 14.58
N GLU A 411 21.90 -4.05 14.85
CA GLU A 411 20.79 -4.33 13.96
C GLU A 411 20.88 -3.46 12.69
N TRP A 412 21.26 -2.18 12.83
CA TRP A 412 21.42 -1.28 11.69
C TRP A 412 22.54 -1.70 10.72
N GLN A 413 23.57 -2.40 11.22
CA GLN A 413 24.65 -2.91 10.37
C GLN A 413 24.21 -4.10 9.52
N SER A 414 23.21 -4.86 9.95
CA SER A 414 22.76 -6.06 9.22
C SER A 414 21.60 -5.77 8.26
N GLY A 415 20.73 -4.80 8.56
CA GLY A 415 19.57 -4.43 7.76
C GLY A 415 19.82 -3.26 6.80
N THR A 416 18.76 -2.88 6.07
CA THR A 416 18.79 -1.78 5.09
C THR A 416 18.42 -0.42 5.73
N PHE A 417 19.04 -0.06 6.83
CA PHE A 417 18.83 1.23 7.51
C PHE A 417 19.76 2.32 6.97
N VAL A 418 19.29 3.61 6.98
CA VAL A 418 20.05 4.79 6.53
C VAL A 418 20.00 5.90 7.57
#